data_f7695114f06336b43f29b7253f798551
#
_entry.id   f7695114f06336b43f29b7253f798551
#
_cell.length_a   1.000
_cell.length_b   1.000
_cell.length_c   1.000
_cell.angle_alpha   90.00
_cell.angle_beta   90.00
_cell.angle_gamma   90.00
#
_symmetry.space_group_name_H-M   'P 1'
#
loop_
_entity.id
_entity.type
_entity.pdbx_description
1 polymer ?
#
loop_
_entity_poly.entity_id
_entity_poly.type
_entity_poly.pdbx_seq_one_letter_code
_entity_poly.pdbx_strand_id
1 'polypeptide(L)'
;MKRTACIMDLKNIARRRVPKMFFDYVDGAAWTESTKILNVQALNDIKFKQRVAIDISNRSAKTNLIGSSFRIPLAMAPIGLTGVIWPNGEIITMKACEEFGIPYCLSTVSITSLESLAKAASEPFWFQLYVIRDRDFVKRLTQRAEAVGVETLVLTLDLPLSGQRNRDIYNGLSSPPKPTIFNLIDILRRPAWSYEMLHFRNFNFGNLKGHVTNLERGKSLAEWTNDQYDPSLNWQDVKWIRDLWKGKLILKGILSPEDAETAIEVGADAIVVSNHGGRQLDGAPATIQVLPDISNAIAGRCEIFVDGGFTSGQDVFRALALGAKGVLMGRALIYGLGAGGQAGVQKALGFIAHELETTMGLCGVNSVSEIGPHNLHAN
;
A
#
# COMPACT_ATOMS: atom_id res chain seq x y z
N MET A 1 -6.43 -15.69 -17.51
CA MET A 1 -7.34 -14.87 -16.70
C MET A 1 -8.83 -14.95 -17.07
N LYS A 2 -9.25 -15.78 -18.05
CA LYS A 2 -10.68 -15.85 -18.49
C LYS A 2 -11.67 -16.34 -17.40
N ARG A 3 -11.21 -17.05 -16.36
CA ARG A 3 -12.07 -17.63 -15.30
C ARG A 3 -11.63 -17.15 -13.92
N THR A 4 -11.56 -15.84 -13.71
CA THR A 4 -11.28 -15.23 -12.41
C THR A 4 -12.47 -14.37 -12.01
N ALA A 5 -12.91 -14.49 -10.77
CA ALA A 5 -14.08 -13.81 -10.21
C ALA A 5 -13.76 -12.92 -9.01
N CYS A 6 -12.59 -13.09 -8.37
CA CYS A 6 -12.22 -12.35 -7.17
C CYS A 6 -10.69 -12.20 -7.03
N ILE A 7 -10.27 -11.42 -6.05
CA ILE A 7 -8.83 -11.20 -5.72
C ILE A 7 -8.13 -12.52 -5.36
N MET A 8 -8.81 -13.45 -4.71
CA MET A 8 -8.22 -14.74 -4.34
C MET A 8 -7.82 -15.58 -5.56
N ASP A 9 -8.58 -15.50 -6.67
CA ASP A 9 -8.21 -16.16 -7.92
C ASP A 9 -6.93 -15.57 -8.51
N LEU A 10 -6.80 -14.23 -8.48
CA LEU A 10 -5.59 -13.53 -8.92
C LEU A 10 -4.39 -13.91 -8.03
N LYS A 11 -4.58 -13.98 -6.71
CA LYS A 11 -3.57 -14.47 -5.77
C LYS A 11 -3.07 -15.87 -6.14
N ASN A 12 -3.98 -16.78 -6.43
CA ASN A 12 -3.65 -18.17 -6.79
C ASN A 12 -2.87 -18.26 -8.12
N ILE A 13 -3.22 -17.42 -9.10
CA ILE A 13 -2.48 -17.32 -10.37
C ILE A 13 -1.09 -16.73 -10.13
N ALA A 14 -0.99 -15.62 -9.41
CA ALA A 14 0.29 -14.97 -9.07
C ALA A 14 1.22 -15.94 -8.32
N ARG A 15 0.71 -16.70 -7.35
CA ARG A 15 1.46 -17.72 -6.60
C ARG A 15 2.04 -18.82 -7.49
N ARG A 16 1.32 -19.19 -8.56
CA ARG A 16 1.81 -20.20 -9.52
C ARG A 16 2.80 -19.63 -10.52
N ARG A 17 2.69 -18.33 -10.83
CA ARG A 17 3.48 -17.69 -11.87
C ARG A 17 4.79 -17.08 -11.33
N VAL A 18 4.73 -16.38 -10.22
CA VAL A 18 5.86 -15.67 -9.61
C VAL A 18 6.70 -16.65 -8.77
N PRO A 19 8.04 -16.59 -8.82
CA PRO A 19 8.89 -17.39 -7.95
C PRO A 19 8.54 -17.20 -6.47
N LYS A 20 8.60 -18.31 -5.71
CA LYS A 20 8.16 -18.36 -4.32
C LYS A 20 8.78 -17.27 -3.45
N MET A 21 10.10 -17.01 -3.60
CA MET A 21 10.78 -15.99 -2.81
C MET A 21 10.20 -14.59 -3.00
N PHE A 22 9.81 -14.21 -4.21
CA PHE A 22 9.23 -12.91 -4.52
C PHE A 22 7.73 -12.86 -4.19
N PHE A 23 7.02 -13.95 -4.40
CA PHE A 23 5.63 -14.07 -3.98
C PHE A 23 5.49 -13.96 -2.46
N ASP A 24 6.32 -14.69 -1.70
CA ASP A 24 6.34 -14.67 -0.24
C ASP A 24 6.74 -13.30 0.33
N TYR A 25 7.64 -12.57 -0.34
CA TYR A 25 7.96 -11.19 0.02
C TYR A 25 6.72 -10.29 0.03
N VAL A 26 5.86 -10.43 -0.97
CA VAL A 26 4.61 -9.64 -1.06
C VAL A 26 3.55 -10.18 -0.10
N ASP A 27 3.32 -11.51 -0.10
CA ASP A 27 2.26 -12.14 0.68
C ASP A 27 2.58 -12.24 2.17
N GLY A 28 3.84 -12.30 2.55
CA GLY A 28 4.31 -12.50 3.92
C GLY A 28 4.03 -11.34 4.87
N ALA A 29 4.19 -11.62 6.16
CA ALA A 29 4.12 -10.67 7.26
C ALA A 29 5.20 -10.97 8.30
N ALA A 30 5.21 -10.24 9.43
CA ALA A 30 6.20 -10.40 10.47
C ALA A 30 5.93 -11.63 11.34
N TRP A 31 6.97 -12.24 11.85
CA TRP A 31 7.00 -13.37 12.80
C TRP A 31 5.97 -14.47 12.54
N THR A 32 4.91 -14.57 13.35
CA THR A 32 3.84 -15.57 13.23
C THR A 32 2.75 -15.19 12.23
N GLU A 33 2.78 -13.98 11.70
CA GLU A 33 1.77 -13.39 10.81
C GLU A 33 0.39 -13.21 11.48
N SER A 34 0.32 -13.20 12.83
CA SER A 34 -0.94 -13.12 13.58
C SER A 34 -1.68 -11.80 13.30
N THR A 35 -0.98 -10.67 13.24
CA THR A 35 -1.59 -9.36 12.88
C THR A 35 -2.17 -9.36 11.48
N LYS A 36 -1.50 -9.99 10.51
CA LYS A 36 -2.03 -10.11 9.14
C LYS A 36 -3.34 -10.90 9.12
N ILE A 37 -3.42 -11.99 9.89
CA ILE A 37 -4.62 -12.84 10.02
C ILE A 37 -5.72 -12.03 10.71
N LEU A 38 -5.41 -11.37 11.82
CA LEU A 38 -6.34 -10.55 12.58
C LEU A 38 -6.94 -9.42 11.75
N ASN A 39 -6.15 -8.74 10.91
CA ASN A 39 -6.63 -7.70 10.00
C ASN A 39 -7.80 -8.20 9.13
N VAL A 40 -7.68 -9.42 8.58
CA VAL A 40 -8.73 -10.00 7.73
C VAL A 40 -9.93 -10.47 8.56
N GLN A 41 -9.68 -11.08 9.72
CA GLN A 41 -10.75 -11.55 10.60
C GLN A 41 -11.60 -10.40 11.11
N ALA A 42 -10.97 -9.33 11.61
CA ALA A 42 -11.66 -8.17 12.13
C ALA A 42 -12.55 -7.48 11.06
N LEU A 43 -12.12 -7.44 9.81
CA LEU A 43 -12.96 -6.97 8.70
C LEU A 43 -14.17 -7.89 8.50
N ASN A 44 -13.99 -9.22 8.50
CA ASN A 44 -15.07 -10.17 8.29
C ASN A 44 -16.10 -10.19 9.44
N ASP A 45 -15.72 -9.81 10.64
CA ASP A 45 -16.62 -9.75 11.81
C ASP A 45 -17.63 -8.60 11.71
N ILE A 46 -17.32 -7.54 10.97
CA ILE A 46 -18.22 -6.40 10.76
C ILE A 46 -19.31 -6.78 9.75
N LYS A 47 -20.57 -6.75 10.19
CA LYS A 47 -21.74 -7.14 9.38
C LYS A 47 -22.48 -5.93 8.82
N PHE A 48 -22.92 -6.05 7.57
CA PHE A 48 -23.70 -5.01 6.89
C PHE A 48 -25.16 -5.04 7.32
N LYS A 49 -25.77 -3.86 7.39
CA LYS A 49 -27.21 -3.70 7.54
C LYS A 49 -27.82 -3.53 6.15
N GLN A 50 -28.37 -4.62 5.61
CA GLN A 50 -29.06 -4.61 4.33
C GLN A 50 -30.33 -3.76 4.38
N ARG A 51 -30.62 -3.03 3.30
CA ARG A 51 -31.84 -2.26 3.11
C ARG A 51 -32.56 -2.70 1.84
N VAL A 52 -33.87 -2.62 1.83
CA VAL A 52 -34.72 -3.02 0.71
C VAL A 52 -35.63 -1.90 0.26
N ALA A 53 -36.10 -1.94 -0.99
CA ALA A 53 -37.04 -0.99 -1.57
C ALA A 53 -36.52 0.48 -1.54
N ILE A 54 -35.23 0.67 -1.73
CA ILE A 54 -34.59 1.98 -1.88
C ILE A 54 -34.16 2.13 -3.35
N ASP A 55 -34.48 3.26 -3.97
CA ASP A 55 -34.02 3.58 -5.31
C ASP A 55 -32.50 3.83 -5.28
N ILE A 56 -31.76 2.97 -5.99
CA ILE A 56 -30.28 2.98 -6.12
C ILE A 56 -29.83 3.22 -7.56
N SER A 57 -30.72 3.67 -8.44
CA SER A 57 -30.43 3.85 -9.87
C SER A 57 -29.33 4.87 -10.15
N ASN A 58 -29.13 5.85 -9.27
CA ASN A 58 -28.16 6.94 -9.40
C ASN A 58 -26.91 6.74 -8.53
N ARG A 59 -26.66 5.51 -8.03
CA ARG A 59 -25.50 5.28 -7.15
C ARG A 59 -24.16 5.52 -7.84
N SER A 60 -23.24 6.11 -7.10
CA SER A 60 -21.88 6.41 -7.56
C SER A 60 -20.86 6.28 -6.43
N ALA A 61 -19.78 5.57 -6.70
CA ALA A 61 -18.65 5.44 -5.78
C ALA A 61 -17.60 6.56 -5.92
N LYS A 62 -17.86 7.58 -6.75
CA LYS A 62 -16.95 8.73 -6.90
C LYS A 62 -16.73 9.44 -5.58
N THR A 63 -15.51 9.90 -5.36
CA THR A 63 -15.09 10.57 -4.13
C THR A 63 -13.98 11.59 -4.39
N ASN A 64 -13.74 12.48 -3.42
CA ASN A 64 -12.57 13.35 -3.39
C ASN A 64 -11.61 12.84 -2.30
N LEU A 65 -10.33 12.69 -2.66
CA LEU A 65 -9.24 12.31 -1.77
C LEU A 65 -8.15 13.36 -1.90
N ILE A 66 -7.72 13.95 -0.78
CA ILE A 66 -6.65 14.97 -0.75
C ILE A 66 -6.88 16.11 -1.76
N GLY A 67 -8.15 16.51 -1.92
CA GLY A 67 -8.53 17.61 -2.82
C GLY A 67 -8.73 17.23 -4.28
N SER A 68 -8.45 16.00 -4.71
CA SER A 68 -8.62 15.53 -6.09
C SER A 68 -9.75 14.52 -6.21
N SER A 69 -10.45 14.50 -7.37
CA SER A 69 -11.58 13.61 -7.63
C SER A 69 -11.12 12.28 -8.20
N PHE A 70 -11.62 11.17 -7.64
CA PHE A 70 -11.30 9.81 -8.04
C PHE A 70 -12.56 8.95 -8.24
N ARG A 71 -12.39 7.87 -9.01
CA ARG A 71 -13.48 6.97 -9.36
C ARG A 71 -14.08 6.23 -8.16
N ILE A 72 -13.24 5.82 -7.21
CA ILE A 72 -13.61 5.10 -5.99
C ILE A 72 -12.70 5.54 -4.83
N PRO A 73 -13.10 5.38 -3.56
CA PRO A 73 -12.31 5.75 -2.38
C PRO A 73 -11.15 4.78 -2.10
N LEU A 74 -10.28 4.62 -3.09
CA LEU A 74 -9.16 3.69 -3.07
C LEU A 74 -7.90 4.36 -3.61
N ALA A 75 -6.75 4.09 -2.98
CA ALA A 75 -5.43 4.42 -3.49
C ALA A 75 -4.53 3.17 -3.52
N MET A 76 -3.56 3.12 -4.44
CA MET A 76 -2.52 2.10 -4.40
C MET A 76 -1.58 2.38 -3.23
N ALA A 77 -1.44 1.42 -2.31
CA ALA A 77 -0.47 1.52 -1.22
C ALA A 77 0.97 1.48 -1.74
N PRO A 78 1.93 2.17 -1.08
CA PRO A 78 3.33 2.10 -1.46
C PRO A 78 3.89 0.68 -1.21
N ILE A 79 4.44 0.06 -2.27
CA ILE A 79 5.09 -1.25 -2.19
C ILE A 79 6.45 -1.18 -2.90
N GLY A 80 7.49 -1.58 -2.18
CA GLY A 80 8.83 -1.71 -2.75
C GLY A 80 8.99 -2.96 -3.62
N LEU A 81 9.98 -2.94 -4.51
CA LEU A 81 10.41 -4.10 -5.31
C LEU A 81 9.31 -4.72 -6.20
N THR A 82 8.32 -3.97 -6.65
CA THR A 82 7.27 -4.55 -7.51
C THR A 82 7.81 -4.98 -8.88
N GLY A 83 8.96 -4.43 -9.30
CA GLY A 83 9.68 -4.85 -10.50
C GLY A 83 10.18 -6.30 -10.47
N VAL A 84 10.33 -6.94 -9.30
CA VAL A 84 10.66 -8.39 -9.23
C VAL A 84 9.43 -9.29 -9.45
N ILE A 85 8.22 -8.74 -9.35
CA ILE A 85 6.98 -9.45 -9.61
C ILE A 85 6.67 -9.46 -11.11
N TRP A 86 6.89 -8.30 -11.74
CA TRP A 86 6.70 -8.08 -13.18
C TRP A 86 7.70 -7.03 -13.69
N PRO A 87 8.32 -7.19 -14.88
CA PRO A 87 9.20 -6.17 -15.42
C PRO A 87 8.53 -4.81 -15.48
N ASN A 88 9.20 -3.76 -15.00
CA ASN A 88 8.63 -2.42 -14.86
C ASN A 88 7.32 -2.38 -14.03
N GLY A 89 7.22 -3.23 -13.01
CA GLY A 89 6.00 -3.42 -12.21
C GLY A 89 5.43 -2.14 -11.63
N GLU A 90 6.27 -1.19 -11.20
CA GLU A 90 5.84 0.12 -10.70
C GLU A 90 5.15 0.94 -11.79
N ILE A 91 5.75 1.04 -12.99
CA ILE A 91 5.20 1.79 -14.14
C ILE A 91 3.88 1.17 -14.61
N ILE A 92 3.86 -0.17 -14.72
CA ILE A 92 2.67 -0.91 -15.15
C ILE A 92 1.52 -0.74 -14.17
N THR A 93 1.81 -0.81 -12.86
CA THR A 93 0.79 -0.61 -11.82
C THR A 93 0.29 0.82 -11.79
N MET A 94 1.19 1.80 -11.92
CA MET A 94 0.84 3.22 -12.00
C MET A 94 -0.11 3.49 -13.18
N LYS A 95 0.23 3.02 -14.39
CA LYS A 95 -0.63 3.17 -15.57
C LYS A 95 -2.00 2.54 -15.40
N ALA A 96 -2.07 1.35 -14.77
CA ALA A 96 -3.36 0.72 -14.47
C ALA A 96 -4.19 1.56 -13.48
N CYS A 97 -3.55 2.20 -12.48
CA CYS A 97 -4.21 3.09 -11.54
C CYS A 97 -4.72 4.37 -12.22
N GLU A 98 -3.89 5.02 -13.06
CA GLU A 98 -4.27 6.20 -13.84
C GLU A 98 -5.47 5.92 -14.74
N GLU A 99 -5.40 4.87 -15.57
CA GLU A 99 -6.47 4.47 -16.48
C GLU A 99 -7.77 4.14 -15.74
N PHE A 100 -7.66 3.61 -14.52
CA PHE A 100 -8.81 3.30 -13.70
C PHE A 100 -9.38 4.51 -12.96
N GLY A 101 -8.56 5.52 -12.68
CA GLY A 101 -8.91 6.75 -11.99
C GLY A 101 -8.76 6.65 -10.47
N ILE A 102 -7.65 6.10 -9.97
CA ILE A 102 -7.24 6.12 -8.56
C ILE A 102 -5.79 6.58 -8.42
N PRO A 103 -5.39 7.17 -7.27
CA PRO A 103 -4.01 7.57 -7.05
C PRO A 103 -3.07 6.37 -6.90
N TYR A 104 -1.86 6.51 -7.46
CA TYR A 104 -0.75 5.59 -7.27
C TYR A 104 0.28 6.19 -6.31
N CYS A 105 0.83 5.38 -5.39
CA CYS A 105 1.88 5.79 -4.46
C CYS A 105 3.18 5.04 -4.72
N LEU A 106 4.23 5.75 -5.16
CA LEU A 106 5.56 5.20 -5.37
C LEU A 106 6.31 5.07 -4.04
N SER A 107 6.94 3.93 -3.79
CA SER A 107 7.76 3.71 -2.58
C SER A 107 9.19 4.26 -2.74
N THR A 108 9.79 4.75 -1.64
CA THR A 108 11.24 5.05 -1.57
C THR A 108 12.09 3.88 -2.03
N VAL A 109 11.70 2.66 -1.66
CA VAL A 109 12.43 1.42 -1.98
C VAL A 109 11.90 0.72 -3.24
N SER A 110 11.42 1.49 -4.21
CA SER A 110 11.06 0.99 -5.54
C SER A 110 12.29 0.75 -6.42
N ILE A 111 12.15 -0.16 -7.40
CA ILE A 111 13.17 -0.39 -8.43
C ILE A 111 13.13 0.76 -9.45
N THR A 112 11.95 1.26 -9.77
CA THR A 112 11.77 2.42 -10.65
C THR A 112 12.06 3.71 -9.87
N SER A 113 12.87 4.62 -10.40
CA SER A 113 13.13 5.93 -9.78
C SER A 113 11.97 6.90 -9.98
N LEU A 114 11.89 7.95 -9.15
CA LEU A 114 10.96 9.06 -9.27
C LEU A 114 10.92 9.61 -10.69
N GLU A 115 12.10 9.91 -11.26
CA GLU A 115 12.24 10.53 -12.58
C GLU A 115 11.78 9.57 -13.70
N SER A 116 12.05 8.26 -13.53
CA SER A 116 11.61 7.26 -14.51
C SER A 116 10.10 7.04 -14.47
N LEU A 117 9.50 7.08 -13.27
CA LEU A 117 8.05 6.99 -13.14
C LEU A 117 7.38 8.25 -13.70
N ALA A 118 7.87 9.45 -13.34
CA ALA A 118 7.34 10.73 -13.81
C ALA A 118 7.35 10.86 -15.34
N LYS A 119 8.39 10.34 -16.02
CA LYS A 119 8.42 10.30 -17.50
C LYS A 119 7.34 9.41 -18.11
N ALA A 120 6.84 8.41 -17.36
CA ALA A 120 5.84 7.47 -17.83
C ALA A 120 4.42 7.85 -17.38
N ALA A 121 4.29 8.70 -16.38
CA ALA A 121 3.05 9.16 -15.78
C ALA A 121 2.40 10.25 -16.64
N SER A 122 1.07 10.22 -16.73
CA SER A 122 0.24 11.27 -17.36
C SER A 122 -0.37 12.20 -16.32
N GLU A 123 -0.50 11.73 -15.08
CA GLU A 123 -1.10 12.44 -13.96
C GLU A 123 -0.14 12.47 -12.77
N PRO A 124 -0.29 13.41 -11.82
CA PRO A 124 0.46 13.44 -10.58
C PRO A 124 0.28 12.14 -9.78
N PHE A 125 1.36 11.64 -9.20
CA PHE A 125 1.34 10.47 -8.32
C PHE A 125 1.82 10.84 -6.91
N TRP A 126 1.49 10.01 -5.92
CA TRP A 126 1.97 10.17 -4.55
C TRP A 126 3.35 9.54 -4.40
N PHE A 127 4.16 10.11 -3.53
CA PHE A 127 5.48 9.55 -3.20
C PHE A 127 5.56 9.20 -1.71
N GLN A 128 5.91 7.96 -1.41
CA GLN A 128 6.13 7.53 -0.03
C GLN A 128 7.59 7.68 0.35
N LEU A 129 7.84 8.37 1.48
CA LEU A 129 9.15 8.66 2.05
C LEU A 129 9.37 7.85 3.32
N TYR A 130 10.53 7.19 3.41
CA TYR A 130 11.14 6.78 4.67
C TYR A 130 12.20 7.80 5.08
N VAL A 131 12.21 8.18 6.35
CA VAL A 131 13.31 8.98 6.91
C VAL A 131 14.44 8.02 7.25
N ILE A 132 15.56 8.19 6.56
CA ILE A 132 16.79 7.44 6.81
C ILE A 132 17.79 8.29 7.61
N ARG A 133 18.87 7.67 8.14
CA ARG A 133 19.88 8.33 8.98
C ARG A 133 20.54 9.52 8.29
N ASP A 134 20.78 9.45 6.96
CA ASP A 134 21.29 10.57 6.16
C ASP A 134 20.18 11.60 5.88
N ARG A 135 20.09 12.61 6.73
CA ARG A 135 19.09 13.70 6.59
C ARG A 135 19.31 14.55 5.33
N ASP A 136 20.54 14.70 4.87
CA ASP A 136 20.83 15.44 3.64
C ASP A 136 20.33 14.67 2.42
N PHE A 137 20.44 13.35 2.44
CA PHE A 137 19.83 12.51 1.39
C PHE A 137 18.30 12.62 1.41
N VAL A 138 17.66 12.58 2.58
CA VAL A 138 16.20 12.77 2.72
C VAL A 138 15.79 14.11 2.11
N LYS A 139 16.50 15.18 2.43
CA LYS A 139 16.27 16.53 1.86
C LYS A 139 16.40 16.52 0.33
N ARG A 140 17.48 15.94 -0.21
CA ARG A 140 17.65 15.82 -1.67
C ARG A 140 16.54 15.00 -2.31
N LEU A 141 16.10 13.92 -1.68
CA LEU A 141 15.04 13.05 -2.20
C LEU A 141 13.69 13.78 -2.23
N THR A 142 13.39 14.57 -1.20
CA THR A 142 12.21 15.44 -1.15
C THR A 142 12.23 16.48 -2.27
N GLN A 143 13.38 17.13 -2.49
CA GLN A 143 13.56 18.10 -3.59
C GLN A 143 13.41 17.42 -4.97
N ARG A 144 13.90 16.19 -5.14
CA ARG A 144 13.70 15.42 -6.38
C ARG A 144 12.23 15.12 -6.62
N ALA A 145 11.47 14.79 -5.55
CA ALA A 145 10.03 14.56 -5.65
C ALA A 145 9.29 15.84 -6.10
N GLU A 146 9.62 16.99 -5.53
CA GLU A 146 9.07 18.29 -5.96
C GLU A 146 9.41 18.60 -7.43
N ALA A 147 10.67 18.37 -7.82
CA ALA A 147 11.16 18.67 -9.17
C ALA A 147 10.46 17.85 -10.27
N VAL A 148 9.92 16.67 -9.94
CA VAL A 148 9.15 15.84 -10.89
C VAL A 148 7.64 16.00 -10.76
N GLY A 149 7.17 16.99 -9.98
CA GLY A 149 5.75 17.33 -9.89
C GLY A 149 4.95 16.47 -8.91
N VAL A 150 5.59 15.83 -7.93
CA VAL A 150 4.86 15.16 -6.83
C VAL A 150 4.20 16.23 -5.95
N GLU A 151 2.89 16.12 -5.76
CA GLU A 151 2.11 17.03 -4.92
C GLU A 151 1.79 16.46 -3.54
N THR A 152 1.81 15.15 -3.39
CA THR A 152 1.44 14.45 -2.14
C THR A 152 2.58 13.55 -1.66
N LEU A 153 3.08 13.83 -0.46
CA LEU A 153 4.09 13.04 0.23
C LEU A 153 3.43 12.14 1.28
N VAL A 154 3.75 10.84 1.27
CA VAL A 154 3.31 9.87 2.28
C VAL A 154 4.49 9.51 3.17
N LEU A 155 4.60 10.16 4.32
CA LEU A 155 5.66 9.89 5.29
C LEU A 155 5.30 8.68 6.14
N THR A 156 6.13 7.65 6.10
CA THR A 156 5.89 6.38 6.81
C THR A 156 6.69 6.35 8.12
N LEU A 157 5.99 6.16 9.25
CA LEU A 157 6.53 6.30 10.61
C LEU A 157 6.67 4.98 11.36
N ASP A 158 6.03 3.90 10.90
CA ASP A 158 5.95 2.60 11.56
C ASP A 158 7.17 1.69 11.28
N LEU A 159 8.28 2.25 10.80
CA LEU A 159 9.47 1.50 10.39
C LEU A 159 10.78 2.06 10.99
N PRO A 160 10.86 2.35 12.31
CA PRO A 160 12.14 2.69 12.95
C PRO A 160 13.10 1.50 12.92
N LEU A 161 12.57 0.29 12.94
CA LEU A 161 13.23 -0.99 12.82
C LEU A 161 12.43 -1.91 11.90
N SER A 162 13.06 -2.84 11.20
CA SER A 162 12.37 -3.84 10.39
C SER A 162 11.77 -4.94 11.25
N GLY A 163 10.47 -5.19 11.10
CA GLY A 163 9.85 -6.43 11.59
C GLY A 163 10.46 -7.66 10.90
N GLN A 164 10.80 -8.69 11.67
CA GLN A 164 11.40 -9.90 11.12
C GLN A 164 10.38 -10.68 10.27
N ARG A 165 10.69 -10.89 9.01
CA ARG A 165 9.86 -11.65 8.07
C ARG A 165 10.47 -13.03 7.86
N ASN A 166 9.94 -14.01 8.57
CA ASN A 166 10.47 -15.38 8.57
C ASN A 166 10.49 -15.98 7.17
N ARG A 167 9.48 -15.71 6.33
CA ARG A 167 9.46 -16.20 4.94
C ARG A 167 10.60 -15.66 4.10
N ASP A 168 10.97 -14.37 4.29
CA ASP A 168 12.09 -13.76 3.55
C ASP A 168 13.41 -14.45 3.95
N ILE A 169 13.60 -14.74 5.24
CA ILE A 169 14.77 -15.48 5.74
C ILE A 169 14.83 -16.89 5.16
N TYR A 170 13.72 -17.66 5.25
CA TYR A 170 13.67 -19.02 4.71
C TYR A 170 13.88 -19.10 3.20
N ASN A 171 13.47 -18.06 2.48
CA ASN A 171 13.69 -17.96 1.04
C ASN A 171 15.06 -17.38 0.66
N GLY A 172 15.91 -17.00 1.62
CA GLY A 172 17.21 -16.41 1.36
C GLY A 172 17.16 -15.05 0.65
N LEU A 173 16.07 -14.28 0.87
CA LEU A 173 15.93 -12.95 0.28
C LEU A 173 16.87 -11.97 0.98
N SER A 174 17.92 -11.56 0.26
CA SER A 174 18.96 -10.62 0.72
C SER A 174 19.03 -9.41 -0.20
N SER A 175 19.80 -8.40 0.17
CA SER A 175 20.13 -7.26 -0.69
C SER A 175 21.65 -7.22 -0.97
N PRO A 176 22.11 -7.48 -2.21
CA PRO A 176 21.32 -8.01 -3.34
C PRO A 176 20.84 -9.44 -3.10
N PRO A 177 19.75 -9.89 -3.78
CA PRO A 177 19.25 -11.25 -3.64
C PRO A 177 20.32 -12.30 -3.96
N LYS A 178 20.47 -13.30 -3.07
CA LYS A 178 21.37 -14.45 -3.27
C LYS A 178 20.53 -15.71 -3.46
N PRO A 179 20.15 -16.06 -4.69
CA PRO A 179 19.30 -17.21 -4.93
C PRO A 179 20.01 -18.50 -4.50
N THR A 180 19.34 -19.30 -3.69
CA THR A 180 19.74 -20.68 -3.35
C THR A 180 19.49 -21.60 -4.55
N ILE A 181 20.04 -22.81 -4.51
CA ILE A 181 19.77 -23.83 -5.54
C ILE A 181 18.26 -24.13 -5.64
N PHE A 182 17.54 -24.10 -4.51
CA PHE A 182 16.07 -24.27 -4.48
C PHE A 182 15.35 -23.12 -5.18
N ASN A 183 15.84 -21.88 -5.01
CA ASN A 183 15.29 -20.71 -5.71
C ASN A 183 15.52 -20.81 -7.21
N LEU A 184 16.70 -21.29 -7.65
CA LEU A 184 16.99 -21.50 -9.07
C LEU A 184 16.06 -22.55 -9.67
N ILE A 185 15.82 -23.66 -8.98
CA ILE A 185 14.88 -24.70 -9.41
C ILE A 185 13.45 -24.14 -9.49
N ASP A 186 13.01 -23.34 -8.51
CA ASP A 186 11.68 -22.72 -8.52
C ASP A 186 11.55 -21.72 -9.68
N ILE A 187 12.58 -20.91 -9.94
CA ILE A 187 12.62 -19.98 -11.08
C ILE A 187 12.49 -20.76 -12.41
N LEU A 188 13.21 -21.86 -12.59
CA LEU A 188 13.11 -22.70 -13.78
C LEU A 188 11.72 -23.31 -13.98
N ARG A 189 10.98 -23.54 -12.89
CA ARG A 189 9.59 -24.01 -12.92
C ARG A 189 8.57 -22.88 -13.25
N ARG A 190 9.04 -21.63 -13.42
CA ARG A 190 8.21 -20.44 -13.72
C ARG A 190 8.56 -19.86 -15.10
N PRO A 191 8.39 -20.61 -16.19
CA PRO A 191 8.90 -20.22 -17.52
C PRO A 191 8.32 -18.88 -18.01
N ALA A 192 7.05 -18.60 -17.73
CA ALA A 192 6.42 -17.34 -18.12
C ALA A 192 7.06 -16.13 -17.41
N TRP A 193 7.31 -16.23 -16.10
CA TRP A 193 7.99 -15.18 -15.34
C TRP A 193 9.45 -15.05 -15.80
N SER A 194 10.16 -16.16 -15.95
CA SER A 194 11.55 -16.18 -16.37
C SER A 194 11.75 -15.54 -17.76
N TYR A 195 10.87 -15.84 -18.70
CA TYR A 195 10.90 -15.26 -20.04
C TYR A 195 10.72 -13.73 -20.02
N GLU A 196 9.76 -13.22 -19.25
CA GLU A 196 9.54 -11.79 -19.13
C GLU A 196 10.68 -11.07 -18.42
N MET A 197 11.31 -11.73 -17.43
CA MET A 197 12.44 -11.17 -16.68
C MET A 197 13.78 -11.25 -17.42
N LEU A 198 13.92 -12.00 -18.53
CA LEU A 198 15.17 -12.14 -19.28
C LEU A 198 15.78 -10.80 -19.71
N HIS A 199 14.96 -9.83 -20.04
CA HIS A 199 15.38 -8.50 -20.50
C HIS A 199 15.37 -7.46 -19.37
N PHE A 200 14.90 -7.81 -18.17
CA PHE A 200 14.88 -6.94 -17.01
C PHE A 200 16.15 -7.11 -16.19
N ARG A 201 17.06 -6.15 -16.30
CA ARG A 201 18.40 -6.23 -15.69
C ARG A 201 18.57 -5.34 -14.47
N ASN A 202 17.57 -4.53 -14.13
CA ASN A 202 17.67 -3.57 -13.02
C ASN A 202 16.96 -4.12 -11.78
N PHE A 203 17.74 -4.51 -10.77
CA PHE A 203 17.24 -4.95 -9.47
C PHE A 203 17.66 -3.99 -8.34
N ASN A 204 18.22 -2.84 -8.68
CA ASN A 204 18.65 -1.85 -7.70
C ASN A 204 17.50 -0.91 -7.33
N PHE A 205 17.53 -0.39 -6.11
CA PHE A 205 16.59 0.65 -5.68
C PHE A 205 16.83 1.94 -6.46
N GLY A 206 15.88 2.31 -7.31
CA GLY A 206 16.01 3.43 -8.25
C GLY A 206 16.19 4.78 -7.55
N ASN A 207 15.50 4.98 -6.43
CA ASN A 207 15.54 6.24 -5.68
C ASN A 207 16.78 6.37 -4.78
N LEU A 208 17.39 5.24 -4.39
CA LEU A 208 18.57 5.20 -3.52
C LEU A 208 19.89 5.12 -4.30
N LYS A 209 19.83 5.14 -5.63
CA LYS A 209 21.02 5.10 -6.49
C LYS A 209 21.92 6.33 -6.21
N GLY A 210 23.22 6.07 -5.98
CA GLY A 210 24.21 7.08 -5.66
C GLY A 210 24.33 7.41 -4.15
N HIS A 211 23.35 7.00 -3.33
CA HIS A 211 23.46 7.08 -1.86
C HIS A 211 24.00 5.77 -1.28
N VAL A 212 23.50 4.64 -1.77
CA VAL A 212 23.96 3.30 -1.38
C VAL A 212 25.15 2.91 -2.25
N THR A 213 26.35 3.36 -1.92
CA THR A 213 27.59 3.04 -2.65
C THR A 213 28.14 1.67 -2.28
N ASN A 214 27.77 1.11 -1.13
CA ASN A 214 28.23 -0.19 -0.65
C ASN A 214 27.03 -1.01 -0.18
N LEU A 215 26.33 -1.69 -1.11
CA LEU A 215 25.59 -2.89 -0.76
C LEU A 215 26.64 -3.89 -0.23
N GLU A 216 26.86 -3.91 1.09
CA GLU A 216 27.76 -4.87 1.71
C GLU A 216 27.28 -6.27 1.32
N ARG A 217 28.10 -6.92 0.52
CA ARG A 217 27.82 -8.26 0.02
C ARG A 217 27.56 -9.20 1.18
N GLY A 218 26.32 -9.65 1.33
CA GLY A 218 25.97 -10.72 2.26
C GLY A 218 24.94 -10.39 3.33
N LYS A 219 24.52 -9.12 3.50
CA LYS A 219 23.46 -8.78 4.46
C LYS A 219 22.09 -9.22 3.94
N SER A 220 21.21 -9.66 4.83
CA SER A 220 19.79 -9.87 4.52
C SER A 220 19.12 -8.53 4.17
N LEU A 221 17.99 -8.57 3.48
CA LEU A 221 17.23 -7.36 3.17
C LEU A 221 16.82 -6.62 4.46
N ALA A 222 16.51 -7.36 5.53
CA ALA A 222 16.16 -6.79 6.82
C ALA A 222 17.35 -6.08 7.50
N GLU A 223 18.54 -6.69 7.49
CA GLU A 223 19.76 -6.10 8.04
C GLU A 223 20.13 -4.83 7.29
N TRP A 224 20.12 -4.87 5.93
CA TRP A 224 20.38 -3.69 5.13
C TRP A 224 19.39 -2.58 5.43
N THR A 225 18.09 -2.92 5.53
CA THR A 225 17.03 -1.95 5.86
C THR A 225 17.24 -1.32 7.22
N ASN A 226 17.58 -2.11 8.26
CA ASN A 226 17.86 -1.63 9.60
C ASN A 226 19.07 -0.68 9.67
N ASP A 227 20.09 -0.90 8.82
CA ASP A 227 21.24 -0.01 8.74
C ASP A 227 20.90 1.37 8.17
N GLN A 228 19.90 1.43 7.27
CA GLN A 228 19.48 2.69 6.63
C GLN A 228 18.48 3.47 7.49
N TYR A 229 17.55 2.78 8.16
CA TYR A 229 16.50 3.46 8.92
C TYR A 229 17.04 4.07 10.21
N ASP A 230 16.37 5.11 10.66
CA ASP A 230 16.77 5.87 11.82
C ASP A 230 15.87 5.55 13.03
N PRO A 231 16.37 4.79 14.02
CA PRO A 231 15.61 4.50 15.23
C PRO A 231 15.41 5.71 16.15
N SER A 232 16.09 6.84 15.89
CA SER A 232 15.93 8.08 16.64
C SER A 232 14.82 8.99 16.08
N LEU A 233 14.17 8.59 14.97
CA LEU A 233 13.06 9.32 14.36
C LEU A 233 11.99 9.68 15.40
N ASN A 234 11.64 10.95 15.48
CA ASN A 234 10.67 11.49 16.42
C ASN A 234 9.79 12.57 15.77
N TRP A 235 8.83 13.14 16.53
CA TRP A 235 7.91 14.14 16.03
C TRP A 235 8.57 15.47 15.60
N GLN A 236 9.75 15.79 16.09
CA GLN A 236 10.51 16.96 15.62
C GLN A 236 11.04 16.73 14.19
N ASP A 237 11.45 15.49 13.87
CA ASP A 237 11.81 15.12 12.51
C ASP A 237 10.61 15.17 11.56
N VAL A 238 9.42 14.75 12.03
CA VAL A 238 8.17 14.88 11.25
C VAL A 238 7.87 16.34 10.95
N LYS A 239 8.00 17.21 11.97
CA LYS A 239 7.85 18.65 11.79
C LYS A 239 8.89 19.22 10.80
N TRP A 240 10.14 18.78 10.88
CA TRP A 240 11.17 19.15 9.92
C TRP A 240 10.79 18.76 8.49
N ILE A 241 10.26 17.55 8.26
CA ILE A 241 9.75 17.15 6.95
C ILE A 241 8.57 18.03 6.51
N ARG A 242 7.63 18.36 7.41
CA ARG A 242 6.53 19.28 7.09
C ARG A 242 7.03 20.64 6.65
N ASP A 243 8.06 21.16 7.32
CA ASP A 243 8.63 22.47 7.00
C ASP A 243 9.35 22.45 5.63
N LEU A 244 9.97 21.33 5.26
CA LEU A 244 10.59 21.13 3.94
C LEU A 244 9.56 20.97 2.82
N TRP A 245 8.49 20.17 3.05
CA TRP A 245 7.51 19.81 2.06
C TRP A 245 6.35 20.81 2.02
N LYS A 246 6.09 21.41 0.85
CA LYS A 246 5.02 22.42 0.70
C LYS A 246 3.71 21.88 0.18
N GLY A 247 3.73 20.68 -0.42
CA GLY A 247 2.54 19.97 -0.89
C GLY A 247 1.75 19.30 0.23
N LYS A 248 0.87 18.38 -0.15
CA LYS A 248 0.07 17.59 0.80
C LYS A 248 0.94 16.58 1.53
N LEU A 249 0.75 16.46 2.86
CA LEU A 249 1.47 15.52 3.71
C LEU A 249 0.50 14.53 4.35
N ILE A 250 0.73 13.25 4.07
CA ILE A 250 0.03 12.12 4.68
C ILE A 250 0.98 11.41 5.64
N LEU A 251 0.60 11.24 6.90
CA LEU A 251 1.39 10.47 7.87
C LEU A 251 0.86 9.05 7.98
N LYS A 252 1.71 8.06 7.66
CA LYS A 252 1.32 6.63 7.61
C LYS A 252 1.96 5.85 8.75
N GLY A 253 1.19 4.91 9.35
CA GLY A 253 1.65 4.06 10.44
C GLY A 253 1.04 4.41 11.79
N ILE A 254 -0.03 5.20 11.79
CA ILE A 254 -0.73 5.65 12.99
C ILE A 254 -1.67 4.53 13.48
N LEU A 255 -1.60 4.19 14.78
CA LEU A 255 -2.46 3.17 15.40
C LEU A 255 -3.06 3.61 16.73
N SER A 256 -2.77 4.83 17.21
CA SER A 256 -3.34 5.37 18.44
C SER A 256 -3.98 6.74 18.20
N PRO A 257 -5.01 7.11 18.97
CA PRO A 257 -5.60 8.45 18.96
C PRO A 257 -4.58 9.55 19.30
N GLU A 258 -3.66 9.29 20.22
CA GLU A 258 -2.65 10.25 20.68
C GLU A 258 -1.68 10.60 19.55
N ASP A 259 -1.20 9.59 18.81
CA ASP A 259 -0.36 9.82 17.63
C ASP A 259 -1.12 10.52 16.51
N ALA A 260 -2.41 10.24 16.37
CA ALA A 260 -3.26 10.88 15.39
C ALA A 260 -3.47 12.38 15.70
N GLU A 261 -3.65 12.74 16.96
CA GLU A 261 -3.72 14.14 17.39
C GLU A 261 -2.39 14.87 17.15
N THR A 262 -1.29 14.26 17.53
CA THR A 262 0.06 14.82 17.27
C THR A 262 0.33 14.99 15.78
N ALA A 263 -0.17 14.05 14.93
CA ALA A 263 -0.09 14.18 13.48
C ALA A 263 -0.79 15.43 12.94
N ILE A 264 -1.93 15.80 13.51
CA ILE A 264 -2.63 17.04 13.15
C ILE A 264 -1.86 18.26 13.63
N GLU A 265 -1.31 18.25 14.85
CA GLU A 265 -0.55 19.37 15.43
C GLU A 265 0.70 19.68 14.58
N VAL A 266 1.35 18.69 14.02
CA VAL A 266 2.50 18.91 13.11
C VAL A 266 2.10 19.31 11.69
N GLY A 267 0.80 19.39 11.39
CA GLY A 267 0.27 19.90 10.12
C GLY A 267 0.11 18.84 9.03
N ALA A 268 -0.25 17.60 9.38
CA ALA A 268 -0.64 16.58 8.42
C ALA A 268 -1.99 16.95 7.75
N ASP A 269 -2.06 16.81 6.43
CA ASP A 269 -3.30 16.95 5.66
C ASP A 269 -4.18 15.69 5.79
N ALA A 270 -3.55 14.53 5.99
CA ALA A 270 -4.23 13.25 6.25
C ALA A 270 -3.32 12.29 7.05
N ILE A 271 -3.97 11.25 7.59
CA ILE A 271 -3.27 10.13 8.20
C ILE A 271 -3.67 8.81 7.53
N VAL A 272 -2.80 7.79 7.65
CA VAL A 272 -3.14 6.40 7.32
C VAL A 272 -3.08 5.58 8.59
N VAL A 273 -4.24 5.07 9.03
CA VAL A 273 -4.32 4.07 10.09
C VAL A 273 -3.76 2.77 9.55
N SER A 274 -2.59 2.36 10.05
CA SER A 274 -1.79 1.31 9.43
C SER A 274 -0.93 0.56 10.45
N ASN A 275 -0.94 -0.78 10.37
CA ASN A 275 0.03 -1.68 10.99
C ASN A 275 0.99 -2.28 9.95
N HIS A 276 1.22 -1.56 8.84
CA HIS A 276 2.03 -2.01 7.71
C HIS A 276 1.55 -3.34 7.10
N GLY A 277 0.25 -3.64 7.22
CA GLY A 277 -0.32 -4.91 6.80
C GLY A 277 0.21 -6.12 7.57
N GLY A 278 0.55 -5.94 8.86
CA GLY A 278 1.12 -6.96 9.75
C GLY A 278 2.59 -7.29 9.48
N ARG A 279 3.34 -6.39 8.80
CA ARG A 279 4.74 -6.63 8.41
C ARG A 279 5.75 -6.05 9.40
N GLN A 280 5.29 -5.35 10.44
CA GLN A 280 6.12 -4.70 11.45
C GLN A 280 5.91 -5.36 12.81
N LEU A 281 5.10 -4.82 13.69
CA LEU A 281 4.81 -5.41 14.99
C LEU A 281 3.77 -6.53 14.83
N ASP A 282 4.17 -7.78 15.06
CA ASP A 282 3.22 -8.89 15.18
C ASP A 282 2.56 -8.84 16.58
N GLY A 283 1.26 -9.09 16.66
CA GLY A 283 0.45 -8.86 17.85
C GLY A 283 -0.12 -7.43 17.95
N ALA A 284 0.11 -6.56 16.96
CA ALA A 284 -0.58 -5.26 16.86
C ALA A 284 -2.09 -5.46 16.60
N PRO A 285 -2.95 -4.52 17.04
CA PRO A 285 -4.38 -4.57 16.72
C PRO A 285 -4.65 -4.50 15.22
N ALA A 286 -5.78 -5.02 14.78
CA ALA A 286 -6.24 -4.79 13.43
C ALA A 286 -6.57 -3.31 13.22
N THR A 287 -6.19 -2.77 12.07
CA THR A 287 -6.37 -1.34 11.76
C THR A 287 -7.84 -0.91 11.78
N ILE A 288 -8.72 -1.80 11.32
CA ILE A 288 -10.16 -1.55 11.33
C ILE A 288 -10.76 -1.49 12.74
N GLN A 289 -10.13 -2.13 13.74
CA GLN A 289 -10.58 -2.11 15.14
C GLN A 289 -10.26 -0.78 15.83
N VAL A 290 -9.11 -0.18 15.52
CA VAL A 290 -8.70 1.12 16.13
C VAL A 290 -9.20 2.33 15.34
N LEU A 291 -9.70 2.12 14.11
CA LEU A 291 -10.18 3.18 13.24
C LEU A 291 -11.30 4.03 13.87
N PRO A 292 -12.33 3.48 14.54
CA PRO A 292 -13.39 4.31 15.15
C PRO A 292 -12.87 5.26 16.23
N ASP A 293 -11.97 4.80 17.10
CA ASP A 293 -11.41 5.62 18.18
C ASP A 293 -10.55 6.75 17.61
N ILE A 294 -9.75 6.47 16.60
CA ILE A 294 -8.97 7.49 15.88
C ILE A 294 -9.89 8.46 15.15
N SER A 295 -10.94 7.97 14.48
CA SER A 295 -11.90 8.82 13.78
C SER A 295 -12.62 9.79 14.75
N ASN A 296 -13.01 9.29 15.92
CA ASN A 296 -13.64 10.10 16.97
C ASN A 296 -12.68 11.16 17.53
N ALA A 297 -11.42 10.79 17.81
CA ALA A 297 -10.41 11.72 18.29
C ALA A 297 -10.13 12.84 17.26
N ILE A 298 -9.98 12.47 15.99
CA ILE A 298 -9.71 13.44 14.90
C ILE A 298 -10.93 14.34 14.61
N ALA A 299 -12.14 13.80 14.71
CA ALA A 299 -13.39 14.56 14.54
C ALA A 299 -13.43 15.39 13.24
N GLY A 300 -12.95 14.86 12.13
CA GLY A 300 -12.96 15.51 10.81
C GLY A 300 -11.89 16.59 10.58
N ARG A 301 -10.94 16.78 11.50
CA ARG A 301 -9.85 17.77 11.39
C ARG A 301 -8.86 17.46 10.26
N CYS A 302 -8.73 16.20 9.83
CA CYS A 302 -8.00 15.81 8.63
C CYS A 302 -8.65 14.58 7.98
N GLU A 303 -8.22 14.24 6.76
CA GLU A 303 -8.68 13.01 6.11
C GLU A 303 -8.03 11.76 6.74
N ILE A 304 -8.81 10.69 6.90
CA ILE A 304 -8.33 9.41 7.43
C ILE A 304 -8.36 8.36 6.33
N PHE A 305 -7.21 7.81 6.02
CA PHE A 305 -7.07 6.59 5.24
C PHE A 305 -6.81 5.41 6.17
N VAL A 306 -7.07 4.21 5.68
CA VAL A 306 -6.75 2.98 6.40
C VAL A 306 -6.17 1.94 5.44
N ASP A 307 -5.24 1.11 5.93
CA ASP A 307 -4.75 -0.08 5.21
C ASP A 307 -4.68 -1.30 6.14
N GLY A 308 -4.26 -2.46 5.61
CA GLY A 308 -4.13 -3.70 6.38
C GLY A 308 -5.31 -4.65 6.23
N GLY A 309 -5.12 -5.73 5.47
CA GLY A 309 -6.11 -6.80 5.30
C GLY A 309 -7.13 -6.61 4.19
N PHE A 310 -7.27 -5.44 3.61
CA PHE A 310 -8.26 -5.10 2.59
C PHE A 310 -8.03 -5.87 1.28
N THR A 311 -9.07 -6.58 0.82
CA THR A 311 -9.02 -7.41 -0.39
C THR A 311 -10.28 -7.33 -1.25
N SER A 312 -11.30 -6.60 -0.82
CA SER A 312 -12.60 -6.53 -1.50
C SER A 312 -13.20 -5.13 -1.43
N GLY A 313 -14.17 -4.85 -2.29
CA GLY A 313 -14.98 -3.63 -2.21
C GLY A 313 -15.87 -3.60 -0.97
N GLN A 314 -16.22 -4.77 -0.43
CA GLN A 314 -16.93 -4.87 0.85
C GLN A 314 -16.08 -4.35 2.00
N ASP A 315 -14.76 -4.63 1.99
CA ASP A 315 -13.85 -4.13 3.01
C ASP A 315 -13.71 -2.60 2.92
N VAL A 316 -13.69 -2.04 1.71
CA VAL A 316 -13.72 -0.59 1.51
C VAL A 316 -14.97 0.02 2.13
N PHE A 317 -16.14 -0.56 1.89
CA PHE A 317 -17.40 -0.09 2.48
C PHE A 317 -17.35 -0.08 4.02
N ARG A 318 -16.79 -1.16 4.64
CA ARG A 318 -16.64 -1.23 6.11
C ARG A 318 -15.77 -0.10 6.65
N ALA A 319 -14.65 0.18 5.98
CA ALA A 319 -13.74 1.26 6.38
C ALA A 319 -14.43 2.64 6.31
N LEU A 320 -15.14 2.90 5.21
CA LEU A 320 -15.90 4.15 5.06
C LEU A 320 -16.96 4.30 6.14
N ALA A 321 -17.69 3.21 6.43
CA ALA A 321 -18.72 3.21 7.47
C ALA A 321 -18.17 3.49 8.88
N LEU A 322 -16.88 3.20 9.13
CA LEU A 322 -16.18 3.44 10.39
C LEU A 322 -15.35 4.74 10.41
N GLY A 323 -15.52 5.61 9.43
CA GLY A 323 -14.95 6.95 9.45
C GLY A 323 -13.72 7.17 8.56
N ALA A 324 -13.28 6.17 7.79
CA ALA A 324 -12.25 6.40 6.79
C ALA A 324 -12.79 7.20 5.59
N LYS A 325 -11.95 8.05 5.02
CA LYS A 325 -12.21 8.75 3.75
C LYS A 325 -11.85 7.88 2.54
N GLY A 326 -10.89 6.99 2.70
CA GLY A 326 -10.44 6.07 1.67
C GLY A 326 -9.56 4.96 2.21
N VAL A 327 -9.24 4.00 1.36
CA VAL A 327 -8.45 2.82 1.70
C VAL A 327 -7.19 2.77 0.85
N LEU A 328 -6.04 2.40 1.43
CA LEU A 328 -4.86 2.05 0.67
C LEU A 328 -4.79 0.53 0.52
N MET A 329 -4.77 0.04 -0.72
CA MET A 329 -4.61 -1.39 -1.00
C MET A 329 -3.24 -1.69 -1.61
N GLY A 330 -2.55 -2.66 -1.02
CA GLY A 330 -1.27 -3.13 -1.51
C GLY A 330 -1.36 -4.51 -2.16
N ARG A 331 -1.35 -5.56 -1.32
CA ARG A 331 -1.26 -6.96 -1.77
C ARG A 331 -2.29 -7.34 -2.83
N ALA A 332 -3.54 -6.90 -2.68
CA ALA A 332 -4.61 -7.23 -3.61
C ALA A 332 -4.28 -6.81 -5.05
N LEU A 333 -3.73 -5.59 -5.24
CA LEU A 333 -3.35 -5.09 -6.55
C LEU A 333 -2.08 -5.77 -7.08
N ILE A 334 -1.12 -6.09 -6.20
CA ILE A 334 0.09 -6.83 -6.59
C ILE A 334 -0.21 -8.29 -6.97
N TYR A 335 -1.24 -8.91 -6.40
CA TYR A 335 -1.70 -10.21 -6.91
C TYR A 335 -2.22 -10.08 -8.36
N GLY A 336 -2.90 -8.97 -8.67
CA GLY A 336 -3.26 -8.62 -10.04
C GLY A 336 -2.04 -8.50 -10.95
N LEU A 337 -1.05 -7.72 -10.53
CA LEU A 337 0.22 -7.55 -11.25
C LEU A 337 0.89 -8.90 -11.51
N GLY A 338 1.07 -9.73 -10.49
CA GLY A 338 1.69 -11.05 -10.61
C GLY A 338 0.89 -12.03 -11.45
N ALA A 339 -0.44 -11.89 -11.53
CA ALA A 339 -1.30 -12.75 -12.33
C ALA A 339 -1.28 -12.40 -13.82
N GLY A 340 -1.14 -11.10 -14.18
CA GLY A 340 -1.31 -10.69 -15.57
C GLY A 340 -0.88 -9.27 -15.91
N GLY A 341 0.11 -8.72 -15.22
CA GLY A 341 0.62 -7.37 -15.49
C GLY A 341 -0.46 -6.30 -15.36
N GLN A 342 -0.45 -5.31 -16.25
CA GLN A 342 -1.42 -4.21 -16.25
C GLN A 342 -2.87 -4.69 -16.28
N ALA A 343 -3.20 -5.63 -17.17
CA ALA A 343 -4.55 -6.20 -17.28
C ALA A 343 -4.98 -6.93 -16.00
N GLY A 344 -4.03 -7.52 -15.26
CA GLY A 344 -4.30 -8.14 -13.96
C GLY A 344 -4.61 -7.12 -12.87
N VAL A 345 -3.90 -5.99 -12.84
CA VAL A 345 -4.17 -4.87 -11.92
C VAL A 345 -5.53 -4.25 -12.23
N GLN A 346 -5.82 -3.94 -13.50
CA GLN A 346 -7.13 -3.42 -13.93
C GLN A 346 -8.27 -4.35 -13.52
N LYS A 347 -8.07 -5.67 -13.66
CA LYS A 347 -9.07 -6.66 -13.25
C LYS A 347 -9.28 -6.68 -11.74
N ALA A 348 -8.21 -6.56 -10.95
CA ALA A 348 -8.31 -6.43 -9.50
C ALA A 348 -9.11 -5.18 -9.09
N LEU A 349 -8.81 -4.03 -9.70
CA LEU A 349 -9.53 -2.78 -9.50
C LEU A 349 -11.01 -2.90 -9.91
N GLY A 350 -11.29 -3.58 -11.03
CA GLY A 350 -12.65 -3.84 -11.48
C GLY A 350 -13.47 -4.69 -10.50
N PHE A 351 -12.87 -5.73 -9.89
CA PHE A 351 -13.54 -6.51 -8.85
C PHE A 351 -13.86 -5.66 -7.62
N ILE A 352 -12.89 -4.89 -7.13
CA ILE A 352 -13.06 -4.04 -5.95
C ILE A 352 -14.17 -3.00 -6.18
N ALA A 353 -14.17 -2.34 -7.33
CA ALA A 353 -15.19 -1.34 -7.67
C ALA A 353 -16.58 -1.98 -7.76
N HIS A 354 -16.71 -3.10 -8.47
CA HIS A 354 -17.97 -3.81 -8.61
C HIS A 354 -18.53 -4.28 -7.26
N GLU A 355 -17.68 -4.83 -6.39
CA GLU A 355 -18.09 -5.26 -5.05
C GLU A 355 -18.52 -4.08 -4.18
N LEU A 356 -17.80 -2.93 -4.24
CA LEU A 356 -18.18 -1.72 -3.52
C LEU A 356 -19.54 -1.19 -3.99
N GLU A 357 -19.72 -1.00 -5.31
CA GLU A 357 -20.97 -0.50 -5.89
C GLU A 357 -22.15 -1.44 -5.60
N THR A 358 -21.91 -2.76 -5.63
CA THR A 358 -22.93 -3.76 -5.29
C THR A 358 -23.30 -3.68 -3.81
N THR A 359 -22.31 -3.53 -2.92
CA THR A 359 -22.54 -3.40 -1.47
C THR A 359 -23.30 -2.12 -1.16
N MET A 360 -22.93 -1.00 -1.79
CA MET A 360 -23.69 0.26 -1.69
C MET A 360 -25.16 0.05 -2.04
N GLY A 361 -25.42 -0.61 -3.18
CA GLY A 361 -26.80 -0.90 -3.62
C GLY A 361 -27.58 -1.77 -2.64
N LEU A 362 -26.96 -2.85 -2.13
CA LEU A 362 -27.61 -3.75 -1.17
C LEU A 362 -27.81 -3.12 0.23
N CYS A 363 -27.02 -2.12 0.56
CA CYS A 363 -27.17 -1.32 1.78
C CYS A 363 -28.08 -0.08 1.57
N GLY A 364 -28.59 0.15 0.34
CA GLY A 364 -29.48 1.28 0.02
C GLY A 364 -28.80 2.63 0.04
N VAL A 365 -27.55 2.70 -0.45
CA VAL A 365 -26.70 3.90 -0.43
C VAL A 365 -26.39 4.32 -1.86
N ASN A 366 -26.57 5.61 -2.20
CA ASN A 366 -26.34 6.16 -3.53
C ASN A 366 -24.98 6.88 -3.67
N SER A 367 -24.41 7.38 -2.59
CA SER A 367 -23.11 8.06 -2.62
C SER A 367 -22.19 7.60 -1.49
N VAL A 368 -20.87 7.72 -1.70
CA VAL A 368 -19.87 7.42 -0.68
C VAL A 368 -20.07 8.24 0.59
N SER A 369 -20.57 9.48 0.46
CA SER A 369 -20.82 10.38 1.60
C SER A 369 -21.98 9.95 2.49
N GLU A 370 -22.86 9.07 2.01
CA GLU A 370 -23.96 8.51 2.79
C GLU A 370 -23.56 7.29 3.60
N ILE A 371 -22.39 6.72 3.33
CA ILE A 371 -21.89 5.54 4.06
C ILE A 371 -21.50 5.96 5.47
N GLY A 372 -22.05 5.27 6.47
CA GLY A 372 -21.77 5.56 7.88
C GLY A 372 -22.06 4.36 8.79
N PRO A 373 -21.88 4.50 10.11
CA PRO A 373 -22.09 3.41 11.08
C PRO A 373 -23.50 2.82 11.05
N HIS A 374 -24.49 3.61 10.62
CA HIS A 374 -25.88 3.18 10.47
C HIS A 374 -26.09 2.10 9.38
N ASN A 375 -25.11 1.90 8.48
CA ASN A 375 -25.10 0.85 7.47
C ASN A 375 -24.52 -0.48 7.98
N LEU A 376 -24.05 -0.51 9.21
CA LEU A 376 -23.53 -1.70 9.89
C LEU A 376 -24.52 -2.18 10.96
N HIS A 377 -24.47 -3.49 11.26
CA HIS A 377 -25.11 -4.00 12.47
C HIS A 377 -24.29 -3.58 13.70
N ALA A 378 -24.95 -3.12 14.76
CA ALA A 378 -24.34 -3.02 16.06
C ALA A 378 -23.96 -4.46 16.53
N ASN A 379 -22.73 -4.65 16.94
CA ASN A 379 -22.28 -5.90 17.59
C ASN A 379 -22.84 -5.96 19.00
#